data_006c0ab8a06f8bbbdf68b6d6b7c42145
#
_entry.id   006c0ab8a06f8bbbdf68b6d6b7c42145
#
_cell.length_a   1.000
_cell.length_b   1.000
_cell.length_c   1.000
_cell.angle_alpha   90.00
_cell.angle_beta   90.00
_cell.angle_gamma   90.00
#
_symmetry.space_group_name_H-M   'P 1'
#
loop_
_entity.id
_entity.type
_entity.pdbx_description
1 polymer ?
#
loop_
_entity_poly.entity_id
_entity_poly.type
_entity_poly.pdbx_seq_one_letter_code
_entity_poly.pdbx_strand_id
1 'polypeptide(L)'
;MAKDFDTMEDSNRSSNPSIHEISDPARRTVLRGSAAAALVSLLAPLAGCAVPDAMSGGPRLGFKGIAASTGDKLVVPEGYVAKAIAAWGEPIGVPGNMPAFRFDASNSAAEQAVQMGMHHDGVEYFALGGSSSRGLIAINHEYTDDGLLHVGGFNNMNAEKVKKSQNAHGLAVYEVERKGQEWQMVRPSRYARRFTMDTPFTVQGPAAGHAMMQTAADPAGRTVLGTLNNCASSQTPWGTYLSGEENWMGYFGHGDKTDAHQKRWGARKDGAYRWDKFDPRFDAANNPNEPNRFGWVVEVDPMDPASTPVKRTALGRAAHEGAWVAVTKDGRAVVYSGEDARFEYIYRFVSRDKITPGGAKANRELLDHGTLYVARFDADGRGQWMPLVHGQGALTAANGFADQGEVLIKARQASDALKATKMDRPEWLAIDKSTGWVYCTLTNNSQRGDNNRPGVDAANPRANNTMGQIIRWKEDGDFDGAGFAWNHLVLAGDPANARAEAKGNIKGDIFGCPDGIGFD
;
A
#
# COMPACT_ATOMS: atom_id res chain seq x y z
N MET A 1 -8.51 7.56 -3.51
CA MET A 1 -8.53 8.01 -4.93
C MET A 1 -7.32 7.45 -5.60
N ALA A 2 -7.48 6.78 -6.75
CA ALA A 2 -6.31 6.37 -7.53
C ALA A 2 -5.44 7.59 -7.79
N LYS A 3 -4.17 7.47 -7.52
CA LYS A 3 -3.20 8.51 -7.82
C LYS A 3 -3.22 8.80 -9.30
N ASP A 4 -3.48 10.04 -9.63
CA ASP A 4 -3.30 10.53 -10.97
C ASP A 4 -1.86 11.01 -11.08
N PHE A 5 -0.99 10.19 -11.67
CA PHE A 5 0.41 10.52 -11.88
C PHE A 5 0.61 11.82 -12.69
N ASP A 6 -0.39 12.23 -13.46
CA ASP A 6 -0.30 13.44 -14.26
C ASP A 6 -0.55 14.72 -13.42
N THR A 7 -1.09 14.56 -12.19
CA THR A 7 -1.40 15.67 -11.26
C THR A 7 -0.81 15.48 -9.86
N MET A 8 0.15 14.60 -9.68
CA MET A 8 0.72 14.30 -8.35
C MET A 8 1.35 15.50 -7.65
N GLU A 9 1.93 16.43 -8.39
CA GLU A 9 2.46 17.69 -7.84
C GLU A 9 1.37 18.62 -7.31
N ASP A 10 0.11 18.42 -7.70
CA ASP A 10 -1.08 19.14 -7.23
C ASP A 10 -1.86 18.35 -6.18
N SER A 11 -1.26 17.35 -5.55
CA SER A 11 -1.92 16.48 -4.56
C SER A 11 -2.43 17.27 -3.34
N ASN A 12 -1.77 18.35 -2.97
CA ASN A 12 -2.25 19.27 -1.95
C ASN A 12 -3.14 20.37 -2.56
N ARG A 13 -4.45 20.15 -2.57
CA ARG A 13 -5.47 21.15 -2.97
C ARG A 13 -5.99 21.98 -1.81
N SER A 14 -5.35 21.94 -0.66
CA SER A 14 -5.68 22.76 0.50
C SER A 14 -5.50 24.24 0.15
N SER A 15 -6.41 25.09 0.67
CA SER A 15 -6.26 26.54 0.64
C SER A 15 -5.30 27.07 1.72
N ASN A 16 -4.69 26.19 2.50
CA ASN A 16 -3.70 26.55 3.50
C ASN A 16 -2.44 27.13 2.84
N PRO A 17 -1.75 28.07 3.53
CA PRO A 17 -0.46 28.54 3.07
C PRO A 17 0.50 27.37 2.81
N SER A 18 1.27 27.43 1.74
CA SER A 18 2.26 26.39 1.43
C SER A 18 3.29 26.26 2.57
N ILE A 19 3.94 25.09 2.67
CA ILE A 19 4.99 24.87 3.66
C ILE A 19 6.12 25.91 3.53
N HIS A 20 6.34 26.43 2.33
CA HIS A 20 7.32 27.47 2.05
C HIS A 20 6.89 28.84 2.61
N GLU A 21 5.60 29.13 2.67
CA GLU A 21 5.06 30.37 3.21
C GLU A 21 5.02 30.37 4.75
N ILE A 22 4.81 29.19 5.38
CA ILE A 22 4.79 29.07 6.85
C ILE A 22 6.16 28.75 7.45
N SER A 23 7.17 28.51 6.65
CA SER A 23 8.52 28.16 7.09
C SER A 23 9.35 29.35 7.61
N ASP A 24 8.80 30.56 7.64
CA ASP A 24 9.46 31.73 8.19
C ASP A 24 9.79 31.53 9.69
N PRO A 25 11.09 31.54 10.10
CA PRO A 25 11.50 31.36 11.48
C PRO A 25 10.89 32.37 12.45
N ALA A 26 10.58 33.59 12.00
CA ALA A 26 9.96 34.63 12.80
C ALA A 26 8.51 34.29 13.19
N ARG A 27 7.75 33.58 12.32
CA ARG A 27 6.39 33.13 12.59
C ARG A 27 6.34 31.98 13.60
N ARG A 28 7.38 31.14 13.69
CA ARG A 28 7.47 30.04 14.67
C ARG A 28 7.44 30.50 16.12
N THR A 29 8.04 31.65 16.41
CA THR A 29 8.06 32.22 17.76
C THR A 29 6.67 32.66 18.20
N VAL A 30 5.86 33.16 17.26
CA VAL A 30 4.48 33.60 17.53
C VAL A 30 3.56 32.38 17.74
N LEU A 31 3.70 31.30 16.97
CA LEU A 31 2.88 30.07 17.11
C LEU A 31 3.19 29.31 18.42
N ARG A 32 4.42 29.34 18.91
CA ARG A 32 4.79 28.78 20.23
C ARG A 32 4.24 29.59 21.40
N GLY A 33 4.06 30.89 21.22
CA GLY A 33 3.50 31.80 22.25
C GLY A 33 1.97 31.78 22.31
N SER A 34 1.28 31.53 21.20
CA SER A 34 -0.19 31.56 21.13
C SER A 34 -0.86 30.24 21.55
N ALA A 35 -0.16 29.10 21.53
CA ALA A 35 -0.68 27.84 22.03
C ALA A 35 -0.89 27.81 23.56
N ALA A 36 -0.23 28.68 24.30
CA ALA A 36 -0.39 28.80 25.75
C ALA A 36 -1.54 29.73 26.18
N ALA A 37 -2.06 30.60 25.30
CA ALA A 37 -3.10 31.58 25.62
C ALA A 37 -4.53 31.20 25.18
N ALA A 38 -4.72 30.15 24.43
CA ALA A 38 -6.03 29.74 23.87
C ALA A 38 -6.86 28.80 24.77
N LEU A 39 -6.44 28.56 26.01
CA LEU A 39 -7.07 27.55 26.90
C LEU A 39 -8.10 28.16 27.89
N VAL A 40 -8.52 29.39 27.76
CA VAL A 40 -9.41 30.06 28.75
C VAL A 40 -10.62 30.77 28.16
N SER A 41 -11.15 30.41 27.03
CA SER A 41 -12.50 30.93 26.70
C SER A 41 -13.17 30.08 25.65
N LEU A 42 -14.14 29.26 26.09
CA LEU A 42 -15.37 28.92 25.35
C LEU A 42 -16.14 27.82 26.10
N LEU A 43 -16.79 28.21 27.21
CA LEU A 43 -17.93 27.49 27.75
C LEU A 43 -19.19 28.28 27.38
N ALA A 44 -19.90 27.84 26.37
CA ALA A 44 -21.30 28.17 26.17
C ALA A 44 -22.04 26.95 25.60
N PRO A 45 -23.18 26.55 26.17
CA PRO A 45 -23.91 25.38 25.72
C PRO A 45 -24.79 25.70 24.54
N LEU A 46 -24.64 25.01 23.42
CA LEU A 46 -25.65 24.92 22.37
C LEU A 46 -26.40 23.59 22.52
N ALA A 47 -27.66 23.70 22.88
CA ALA A 47 -28.60 22.60 22.93
C ALA A 47 -28.86 22.09 21.51
N GLY A 48 -28.36 20.90 21.21
CA GLY A 48 -28.64 20.15 19.98
C GLY A 48 -29.64 19.05 20.25
N CYS A 49 -30.66 18.95 19.42
CA CYS A 49 -31.77 18.01 19.48
C CYS A 49 -31.30 16.55 19.60
N ALA A 50 -31.71 15.92 20.68
CA ALA A 50 -31.54 14.49 20.87
C ALA A 50 -32.51 13.72 19.96
N VAL A 51 -31.99 12.89 19.08
CA VAL A 51 -32.75 11.83 18.40
C VAL A 51 -32.77 10.63 19.34
N PRO A 52 -33.89 9.96 19.62
CA PRO A 52 -33.93 8.83 20.53
C PRO A 52 -33.23 7.62 19.87
N ASP A 53 -32.15 7.17 20.49
CA ASP A 53 -31.49 5.89 20.18
C ASP A 53 -32.34 4.74 20.75
N ALA A 54 -33.19 4.18 19.92
CA ALA A 54 -33.83 2.91 20.18
C ALA A 54 -33.51 1.98 19.01
N MET A 55 -32.51 1.13 19.22
CA MET A 55 -32.34 -0.24 18.75
C MET A 55 -30.87 -0.56 18.39
N SER A 56 -30.20 -1.28 19.26
CA SER A 56 -29.46 -2.49 18.92
C SER A 56 -28.45 -2.83 20.04
N GLY A 57 -28.55 -4.01 20.60
CA GLY A 57 -27.62 -4.55 21.60
C GLY A 57 -26.34 -5.12 20.95
N GLY A 58 -25.63 -4.33 20.14
CA GLY A 58 -24.27 -4.60 19.69
C GLY A 58 -23.25 -3.95 20.63
N PRO A 59 -21.96 -4.34 20.59
CA PRO A 59 -20.93 -3.67 21.36
C PRO A 59 -20.92 -2.18 21.01
N ARG A 60 -21.11 -1.33 22.01
CA ARG A 60 -21.09 0.11 21.84
C ARG A 60 -19.64 0.57 21.72
N LEU A 61 -19.34 1.37 20.70
CA LEU A 61 -18.08 2.11 20.65
C LEU A 61 -17.92 2.90 21.96
N GLY A 62 -16.73 2.85 22.56
CA GLY A 62 -16.44 3.51 23.84
C GLY A 62 -16.37 5.04 23.77
N PHE A 63 -16.79 5.63 22.65
CA PHE A 63 -16.76 7.07 22.43
C PHE A 63 -17.98 7.54 21.61
N LYS A 64 -18.26 8.84 21.67
CA LYS A 64 -19.28 9.49 20.85
C LYS A 64 -18.68 9.83 19.48
N GLY A 65 -19.35 9.43 18.40
CA GLY A 65 -18.94 9.77 17.04
C GLY A 65 -18.86 11.28 16.82
N ILE A 66 -18.00 11.70 15.90
CA ILE A 66 -17.85 13.09 15.45
C ILE A 66 -18.54 13.27 14.11
N ALA A 67 -19.08 14.46 13.87
CA ALA A 67 -19.67 14.80 12.58
C ALA A 67 -18.60 14.87 11.48
N ALA A 68 -18.97 14.50 10.24
CA ALA A 68 -18.14 14.74 9.07
C ALA A 68 -17.80 16.23 8.96
N SER A 69 -16.56 16.53 8.56
CA SER A 69 -16.06 17.91 8.47
C SER A 69 -15.31 18.11 7.15
N THR A 70 -15.40 19.32 6.61
CA THR A 70 -14.58 19.80 5.49
C THR A 70 -13.44 20.73 5.93
N GLY A 71 -13.23 20.87 7.24
CA GLY A 71 -12.17 21.72 7.79
C GLY A 71 -10.78 21.06 7.67
N ASP A 72 -9.75 21.91 7.61
CA ASP A 72 -8.34 21.49 7.49
C ASP A 72 -7.71 21.05 8.82
N LYS A 73 -8.51 20.67 9.81
CA LYS A 73 -8.02 20.23 11.12
C LYS A 73 -8.40 18.77 11.34
N LEU A 74 -7.45 18.02 11.90
CA LEU A 74 -7.75 16.69 12.44
C LEU A 74 -8.66 16.87 13.67
N VAL A 75 -9.87 16.30 13.58
CA VAL A 75 -10.85 16.28 14.66
C VAL A 75 -10.92 14.88 15.23
N VAL A 76 -10.86 14.75 16.55
CA VAL A 76 -10.97 13.47 17.26
C VAL A 76 -12.11 13.50 18.26
N PRO A 77 -12.69 12.35 18.67
CA PRO A 77 -13.72 12.27 19.68
C PRO A 77 -13.28 12.86 21.02
N GLU A 78 -14.26 13.26 21.84
CA GLU A 78 -14.00 13.74 23.21
C GLU A 78 -13.21 12.70 24.03
N GLY A 79 -12.16 13.15 24.72
CA GLY A 79 -11.24 12.28 25.48
C GLY A 79 -10.08 11.72 24.66
N TYR A 80 -10.04 11.92 23.34
CA TYR A 80 -8.93 11.54 22.48
C TYR A 80 -8.02 12.74 22.14
N VAL A 81 -6.75 12.45 21.88
CA VAL A 81 -5.74 13.43 21.45
C VAL A 81 -5.02 12.87 20.23
N ALA A 82 -4.86 13.67 19.19
CA ALA A 82 -4.04 13.34 18.04
C ALA A 82 -2.74 14.15 18.05
N LYS A 83 -1.62 13.49 17.77
CA LYS A 83 -0.28 14.07 17.71
C LYS A 83 0.52 13.43 16.60
N ALA A 84 1.12 14.25 15.72
CA ALA A 84 2.10 13.78 14.75
C ALA A 84 3.43 13.50 15.47
N ILE A 85 3.98 12.29 15.30
CA ILE A 85 5.23 11.85 15.93
C ILE A 85 6.33 11.49 14.94
N ALA A 86 6.02 11.38 13.65
CA ALA A 86 6.93 10.94 12.60
C ALA A 86 6.63 11.69 11.29
N ALA A 87 6.76 13.02 11.30
CA ALA A 87 6.51 13.83 10.11
C ALA A 87 7.60 13.63 9.05
N TRP A 88 7.24 13.81 7.76
CA TRP A 88 8.24 13.87 6.68
C TRP A 88 9.41 14.79 7.05
N GLY A 89 10.62 14.32 6.74
CA GLY A 89 11.87 15.04 7.00
C GLY A 89 12.41 14.92 8.43
N GLU A 90 11.63 14.39 9.39
CA GLU A 90 12.15 14.07 10.71
C GLU A 90 13.24 12.97 10.60
N PRO A 91 14.42 13.14 11.26
CA PRO A 91 15.42 12.07 11.27
C PRO A 91 14.88 10.84 11.99
N ILE A 92 15.06 9.66 11.40
CA ILE A 92 14.53 8.39 11.95
C ILE A 92 15.33 7.85 13.13
N GLY A 93 16.48 8.47 13.47
CA GLY A 93 17.32 8.06 14.60
C GLY A 93 18.50 7.18 14.23
N VAL A 94 19.01 7.23 13.00
CA VAL A 94 20.24 6.54 12.60
C VAL A 94 21.42 7.05 13.43
N PRO A 95 22.14 6.19 14.18
CA PRO A 95 23.24 6.62 15.03
C PRO A 95 24.32 7.40 14.25
N GLY A 96 24.67 8.60 14.77
CA GLY A 96 25.68 9.47 14.15
C GLY A 96 25.23 10.22 12.90
N ASN A 97 24.01 10.02 12.41
CA ASN A 97 23.50 10.68 11.21
C ASN A 97 22.02 11.07 11.37
N MET A 98 21.78 12.23 11.97
CA MET A 98 20.46 12.77 12.28
C MET A 98 20.31 14.23 11.82
N PRO A 99 20.31 14.48 10.49
CA PRO A 99 20.20 15.84 9.97
C PRO A 99 18.82 16.42 10.28
N ALA A 100 18.78 17.66 10.78
CA ALA A 100 17.53 18.34 11.04
C ALA A 100 16.78 18.64 9.75
N PHE A 101 15.45 18.61 9.81
CA PHE A 101 14.59 19.03 8.72
C PHE A 101 14.71 20.53 8.47
N ARG A 102 14.83 20.91 7.21
CA ARG A 102 14.82 22.30 6.77
C ARG A 102 13.52 22.59 6.01
N PHE A 103 12.73 23.52 6.54
CA PHE A 103 11.39 23.85 6.04
C PHE A 103 11.38 24.55 4.68
N ASP A 104 12.53 24.99 4.20
CA ASP A 104 12.71 25.54 2.86
C ASP A 104 13.00 24.45 1.81
N ALA A 105 12.84 23.17 2.19
CA ALA A 105 13.14 22.01 1.37
C ALA A 105 14.60 21.90 0.90
N SER A 106 15.56 22.60 1.56
CA SER A 106 16.98 22.61 1.18
C SER A 106 17.78 21.39 1.67
N ASN A 107 17.15 20.43 2.37
CA ASN A 107 17.82 19.17 2.69
C ASN A 107 18.27 18.47 1.40
N SER A 108 19.49 17.94 1.41
CA SER A 108 20.05 17.17 0.31
C SER A 108 19.42 15.77 0.19
N ALA A 109 19.66 15.09 -0.95
CA ALA A 109 19.30 13.70 -1.11
C ALA A 109 19.93 12.79 -0.05
N ALA A 110 21.20 13.03 0.32
CA ALA A 110 21.89 12.27 1.36
C ALA A 110 21.25 12.45 2.75
N GLU A 111 20.80 13.66 3.08
CA GLU A 111 20.08 13.91 4.33
C GLU A 111 18.68 13.24 4.31
N GLN A 112 17.95 13.32 3.18
CA GLN A 112 16.65 12.65 3.02
C GLN A 112 16.75 11.12 3.18
N ALA A 113 17.87 10.50 2.83
CA ALA A 113 18.10 9.06 2.97
C ALA A 113 18.02 8.54 4.42
N VAL A 114 18.14 9.42 5.42
CA VAL A 114 18.06 9.09 6.85
C VAL A 114 16.95 9.82 7.59
N GLN A 115 16.08 10.48 6.83
CA GLN A 115 14.88 11.15 7.32
C GLN A 115 13.62 10.34 6.94
N MET A 116 12.49 10.60 7.61
CA MET A 116 11.19 10.09 7.19
C MET A 116 10.90 10.49 5.75
N GLY A 117 10.35 9.57 4.98
CA GLY A 117 9.86 9.83 3.64
C GLY A 117 8.54 10.58 3.61
N MET A 118 7.98 10.73 2.43
CA MET A 118 6.68 11.40 2.23
C MET A 118 5.55 10.39 2.12
N HIS A 119 4.31 10.87 2.28
CA HIS A 119 3.08 10.13 2.11
C HIS A 119 3.14 8.77 2.79
N HIS A 120 3.05 8.83 4.13
CA HIS A 120 3.01 7.64 4.97
C HIS A 120 1.76 6.83 4.64
N ASP A 121 1.94 5.53 4.45
CA ASP A 121 0.88 4.58 4.23
C ASP A 121 0.99 3.43 5.24
N GLY A 122 0.97 2.16 4.81
CA GLY A 122 0.97 1.01 5.68
C GLY A 122 1.90 1.13 6.88
N VAL A 123 1.38 0.87 8.08
CA VAL A 123 2.10 1.01 9.34
C VAL A 123 1.82 -0.16 10.27
N GLU A 124 2.90 -0.73 10.84
CA GLU A 124 2.80 -1.85 11.79
C GLU A 124 3.66 -1.62 13.04
N TYR A 125 3.14 -2.03 14.19
CA TYR A 125 3.85 -1.96 15.46
C TYR A 125 4.40 -3.32 15.87
N PHE A 126 5.70 -3.38 16.18
CA PHE A 126 6.41 -4.58 16.64
C PHE A 126 6.89 -4.40 18.06
N ALA A 127 6.27 -5.09 19.01
CA ALA A 127 6.57 -4.97 20.42
C ALA A 127 8.00 -5.44 20.77
N LEU A 128 8.81 -4.57 21.37
CA LEU A 128 10.13 -4.97 21.90
C LEU A 128 9.94 -5.66 23.25
N GLY A 129 10.37 -6.93 23.33
CA GLY A 129 10.22 -7.73 24.53
C GLY A 129 8.77 -7.94 24.97
N GLY A 130 7.81 -7.89 24.05
CA GLY A 130 6.38 -8.01 24.36
C GLY A 130 5.75 -6.75 24.99
N SER A 131 6.46 -5.62 24.99
CA SER A 131 5.99 -4.36 25.59
C SER A 131 4.88 -3.71 24.75
N SER A 132 3.81 -3.24 25.41
CA SER A 132 2.79 -2.38 24.79
C SER A 132 3.14 -0.88 24.84
N SER A 133 4.31 -0.52 25.38
CA SER A 133 4.76 0.87 25.54
C SER A 133 6.14 1.16 24.92
N ARG A 134 6.78 0.15 24.32
CA ARG A 134 8.04 0.30 23.61
C ARG A 134 8.10 -0.73 22.47
N GLY A 135 8.38 -0.27 21.28
CA GLY A 135 8.41 -1.13 20.10
C GLY A 135 9.07 -0.47 18.92
N LEU A 136 9.01 -1.15 17.79
CA LEU A 136 9.40 -0.64 16.50
C LEU A 136 8.15 -0.34 15.68
N ILE A 137 8.21 0.74 14.92
CA ILE A 137 7.27 1.01 13.83
C ILE A 137 7.99 0.69 12.53
N ALA A 138 7.36 -0.14 11.70
CA ALA A 138 7.67 -0.23 10.28
C ALA A 138 6.60 0.53 9.51
N ILE A 139 7.00 1.40 8.58
CA ILE A 139 6.09 2.30 7.87
C ILE A 139 6.51 2.48 6.43
N ASN A 140 5.52 2.54 5.54
CA ASN A 140 5.70 2.85 4.12
C ASN A 140 5.78 4.35 3.86
N HIS A 141 6.54 4.72 2.83
CA HIS A 141 6.61 6.04 2.23
C HIS A 141 6.31 5.86 0.74
N GLU A 142 5.05 6.00 0.41
CA GLU A 142 4.49 5.50 -0.82
C GLU A 142 4.94 6.29 -2.04
N TYR A 143 4.72 7.62 -2.05
CA TYR A 143 5.09 8.50 -3.16
C TYR A 143 5.62 9.84 -2.65
N THR A 144 5.98 10.74 -3.57
CA THR A 144 6.43 12.09 -3.22
C THR A 144 5.57 13.16 -3.88
N ASP A 145 5.45 14.28 -3.19
CA ASP A 145 5.01 15.55 -3.75
C ASP A 145 6.27 16.38 -4.07
N ASP A 146 6.74 16.26 -5.30
CA ASP A 146 7.98 16.93 -5.73
C ASP A 146 7.83 18.46 -5.74
N GLY A 147 6.59 18.97 -5.75
CA GLY A 147 6.28 20.38 -5.55
C GLY A 147 6.69 20.89 -4.18
N LEU A 148 6.56 20.04 -3.14
CA LEU A 148 6.95 20.32 -1.76
C LEU A 148 8.37 19.85 -1.42
N LEU A 149 8.80 18.74 -2.02
CA LEU A 149 10.07 18.08 -1.69
C LEU A 149 11.30 18.92 -2.05
N HIS A 150 11.20 19.76 -3.08
CA HIS A 150 12.35 20.45 -3.66
C HIS A 150 12.25 21.97 -3.58
N VAL A 151 13.39 22.63 -3.38
CA VAL A 151 13.48 24.07 -3.61
C VAL A 151 13.10 24.37 -5.07
N GLY A 152 12.08 25.21 -5.27
CA GLY A 152 11.53 25.53 -6.58
C GLY A 152 10.67 24.41 -7.20
N GLY A 153 10.25 23.44 -6.39
CA GLY A 153 9.31 22.38 -6.78
C GLY A 153 9.82 21.51 -7.94
N PHE A 154 8.91 21.08 -8.78
CA PHE A 154 9.15 20.21 -9.95
C PHE A 154 9.89 20.91 -11.11
N ASN A 155 10.13 22.20 -11.00
CA ASN A 155 10.89 22.95 -12.00
C ASN A 155 12.37 22.61 -11.95
N ASN A 156 13.02 22.61 -13.13
CA ASN A 156 14.46 22.37 -13.26
C ASN A 156 14.91 21.07 -12.55
N MET A 157 14.21 19.98 -12.81
CA MET A 157 14.61 18.65 -12.35
C MET A 157 16.05 18.35 -12.75
N ASN A 158 16.77 17.68 -11.88
CA ASN A 158 18.17 17.29 -12.06
C ASN A 158 18.44 16.00 -11.26
N ALA A 159 19.65 15.44 -11.39
CA ALA A 159 20.01 14.19 -10.73
C ALA A 159 19.89 14.24 -9.18
N GLU A 160 20.20 15.39 -8.55
CA GLU A 160 20.07 15.54 -7.10
C GLU A 160 18.62 15.56 -6.63
N LYS A 161 17.72 16.26 -7.35
CA LYS A 161 16.29 16.25 -7.07
C LYS A 161 15.70 14.85 -7.26
N VAL A 162 16.03 14.17 -8.36
CA VAL A 162 15.60 12.79 -8.59
C VAL A 162 16.09 11.87 -7.48
N LYS A 163 17.36 11.99 -7.07
CA LYS A 163 17.91 11.20 -5.97
C LYS A 163 17.22 11.48 -4.64
N LYS A 164 16.86 12.73 -4.37
CA LYS A 164 16.10 13.12 -3.19
C LYS A 164 14.69 12.54 -3.21
N SER A 165 14.00 12.57 -4.36
CA SER A 165 12.70 11.92 -4.56
C SER A 165 12.79 10.42 -4.31
N GLN A 166 13.78 9.74 -4.89
CA GLN A 166 14.08 8.32 -4.63
C GLN A 166 14.29 8.00 -3.15
N ASN A 167 14.97 8.88 -2.42
CA ASN A 167 15.25 8.71 -1.00
C ASN A 167 14.05 9.08 -0.10
N ALA A 168 13.05 9.77 -0.61
CA ALA A 168 11.81 10.07 0.10
C ALA A 168 10.74 8.96 -0.05
N HIS A 169 10.97 7.96 -0.92
CA HIS A 169 10.17 6.75 -1.08
C HIS A 169 10.64 5.59 -0.20
N GLY A 170 9.95 4.46 -0.29
CA GLY A 170 10.30 3.18 0.29
C GLY A 170 9.78 2.98 1.70
N LEU A 171 10.62 2.51 2.62
CA LEU A 171 10.19 2.08 3.96
C LEU A 171 11.08 2.72 5.03
N ALA A 172 10.57 2.81 6.26
CA ALA A 172 11.35 3.09 7.46
C ALA A 172 11.05 2.08 8.57
N VAL A 173 12.07 1.72 9.35
CA VAL A 173 11.91 1.10 10.66
C VAL A 173 12.51 2.05 11.70
N TYR A 174 11.75 2.39 12.72
CA TYR A 174 12.21 3.24 13.80
C TYR A 174 11.61 2.82 15.15
N GLU A 175 12.31 3.16 16.21
CA GLU A 175 11.91 2.80 17.57
C GLU A 175 11.02 3.89 18.18
N VAL A 176 9.98 3.45 18.91
CA VAL A 176 9.07 4.33 19.65
C VAL A 176 8.94 3.87 21.10
N GLU A 177 8.74 4.83 21.99
CA GLU A 177 8.38 4.59 23.38
C GLU A 177 7.26 5.51 23.83
N ARG A 178 6.42 5.04 24.75
CA ARG A 178 5.40 5.85 25.40
C ARG A 178 5.91 6.38 26.73
N LYS A 179 5.98 7.71 26.89
CA LYS A 179 6.29 8.40 28.14
C LYS A 179 5.04 9.08 28.67
N GLY A 180 4.51 8.54 29.76
CA GLY A 180 3.19 8.95 30.25
C GLY A 180 2.09 8.58 29.25
N GLN A 181 1.39 9.57 28.71
CA GLN A 181 0.35 9.38 27.69
C GLN A 181 0.84 9.63 26.25
N GLU A 182 2.10 10.03 26.06
CA GLU A 182 2.61 10.43 24.75
C GLU A 182 3.58 9.42 24.17
N TRP A 183 3.38 9.08 22.90
CA TRP A 183 4.33 8.35 22.09
C TRP A 183 5.38 9.29 21.50
N GLN A 184 6.63 8.84 21.45
CA GLN A 184 7.74 9.57 20.85
C GLN A 184 8.74 8.63 20.20
N MET A 185 9.44 9.10 19.17
CA MET A 185 10.58 8.38 18.61
C MET A 185 11.75 8.33 19.58
N VAL A 186 12.39 7.17 19.66
CA VAL A 186 13.67 6.97 20.37
C VAL A 186 14.81 7.27 19.39
N ARG A 187 15.62 8.28 19.69
CA ARG A 187 16.75 8.73 18.85
C ARG A 187 18.00 8.99 19.71
N PRO A 188 19.15 8.39 19.36
CA PRO A 188 19.39 7.40 18.32
C PRO A 188 18.83 6.01 18.70
N SER A 189 18.60 5.15 17.69
CA SER A 189 18.25 3.75 17.89
C SER A 189 19.03 2.85 16.93
N ARG A 190 19.52 1.71 17.42
CA ARG A 190 20.18 0.70 16.59
C ARG A 190 19.26 0.06 15.55
N TYR A 191 17.95 0.17 15.73
CA TYR A 191 16.93 -0.38 14.82
C TYR A 191 16.56 0.58 13.70
N ALA A 192 16.96 1.87 13.80
CA ALA A 192 16.59 2.89 12.83
C ALA A 192 17.19 2.57 11.45
N ARG A 193 16.33 2.30 10.47
CA ARG A 193 16.72 1.97 9.09
C ARG A 193 15.77 2.60 8.08
N ARG A 194 16.34 3.10 6.99
CA ARG A 194 15.60 3.44 5.77
C ARG A 194 15.89 2.40 4.70
N PHE A 195 14.86 2.08 3.93
CA PHE A 195 14.94 1.24 2.73
C PHE A 195 14.53 2.13 1.56
N THR A 196 15.52 2.67 0.88
CA THR A 196 15.35 3.61 -0.24
C THR A 196 15.65 2.93 -1.57
N MET A 197 15.68 3.68 -2.67
CA MET A 197 16.03 3.14 -4.00
C MET A 197 17.49 2.67 -4.13
N ASP A 198 18.34 2.88 -3.11
CA ASP A 198 19.70 2.37 -3.06
C ASP A 198 19.87 1.12 -2.21
N THR A 199 18.85 0.74 -1.46
CA THR A 199 18.91 -0.44 -0.59
C THR A 199 18.86 -1.71 -1.43
N PRO A 200 19.81 -2.66 -1.27
CA PRO A 200 19.73 -3.94 -1.95
C PRO A 200 18.65 -4.83 -1.34
N PHE A 201 17.79 -5.36 -2.19
CA PHE A 201 16.80 -6.39 -1.88
C PHE A 201 17.19 -7.70 -2.55
N THR A 202 17.12 -8.80 -1.81
CA THR A 202 17.26 -10.13 -2.40
C THR A 202 15.97 -10.51 -3.10
N VAL A 203 16.04 -11.05 -4.31
CA VAL A 203 14.91 -11.66 -5.02
C VAL A 203 14.85 -13.13 -4.69
N GLN A 204 13.75 -13.62 -4.16
CA GLN A 204 13.53 -15.04 -3.82
C GLN A 204 12.23 -15.57 -4.43
N GLY A 205 12.08 -16.89 -4.51
CA GLY A 205 10.96 -17.56 -5.14
C GLY A 205 11.18 -17.88 -6.62
N PRO A 206 10.14 -18.32 -7.35
CA PRO A 206 10.27 -18.90 -8.69
C PRO A 206 10.81 -17.98 -9.79
N ALA A 207 10.62 -16.65 -9.67
CA ALA A 207 11.15 -15.70 -10.65
C ALA A 207 12.60 -15.26 -10.35
N ALA A 208 13.20 -15.67 -9.25
CA ALA A 208 14.58 -15.32 -8.90
C ALA A 208 15.58 -15.89 -9.92
N GLY A 209 16.34 -15.00 -10.58
CA GLY A 209 17.29 -15.37 -11.62
C GLY A 209 16.69 -15.65 -12.99
N HIS A 210 15.37 -15.53 -13.16
CA HIS A 210 14.71 -15.68 -14.46
C HIS A 210 15.27 -14.65 -15.46
N ALA A 211 15.35 -15.00 -16.76
CA ALA A 211 15.91 -14.13 -17.79
C ALA A 211 15.27 -12.73 -17.85
N MET A 212 13.96 -12.64 -17.61
CA MET A 212 13.24 -11.36 -17.54
C MET A 212 13.57 -10.52 -16.30
N MET A 213 14.29 -11.07 -15.30
CA MET A 213 14.76 -10.36 -14.11
C MET A 213 16.21 -9.91 -14.22
N GLN A 214 16.93 -10.37 -15.25
CA GLN A 214 18.35 -10.08 -15.45
C GLN A 214 18.53 -8.72 -16.12
N THR A 215 19.51 -7.96 -15.65
CA THR A 215 19.93 -6.67 -16.23
C THR A 215 21.43 -6.63 -16.34
N ALA A 216 21.97 -5.63 -17.06
CA ALA A 216 23.42 -5.45 -17.14
C ALA A 216 24.07 -5.21 -15.75
N ALA A 217 23.34 -4.55 -14.83
CA ALA A 217 23.81 -4.29 -13.47
C ALA A 217 23.67 -5.52 -12.54
N ASP A 218 22.75 -6.43 -12.84
CA ASP A 218 22.53 -7.69 -12.11
C ASP A 218 22.28 -8.83 -13.09
N PRO A 219 23.34 -9.38 -13.70
CA PRO A 219 23.21 -10.50 -14.64
C PRO A 219 22.67 -11.79 -14.00
N ALA A 220 22.74 -11.91 -12.68
CA ALA A 220 22.15 -13.04 -11.94
C ALA A 220 20.64 -12.90 -11.75
N GLY A 221 20.07 -11.69 -11.84
CA GLY A 221 18.64 -11.41 -11.63
C GLY A 221 18.17 -11.71 -10.21
N ARG A 222 19.03 -11.51 -9.20
CA ARG A 222 18.78 -11.90 -7.80
C ARG A 222 18.92 -10.78 -6.78
N THR A 223 19.38 -9.60 -7.19
CA THR A 223 19.55 -8.44 -6.30
C THR A 223 18.99 -7.20 -6.96
N VAL A 224 17.93 -6.65 -6.40
CA VAL A 224 17.28 -5.42 -6.87
C VAL A 224 17.64 -4.28 -5.95
N LEU A 225 18.09 -3.16 -6.49
CA LEU A 225 18.23 -1.95 -5.71
C LEU A 225 16.85 -1.28 -5.58
N GLY A 226 16.41 -1.16 -4.33
CA GLY A 226 15.25 -0.38 -3.95
C GLY A 226 13.90 -1.09 -3.98
N THR A 227 12.97 -0.38 -3.39
CA THR A 227 11.53 -0.61 -3.41
C THR A 227 10.83 0.73 -3.56
N LEU A 228 9.68 0.77 -4.20
CA LEU A 228 8.98 2.01 -4.50
C LEU A 228 7.48 1.83 -4.51
N ASN A 229 6.78 2.94 -4.30
CA ASN A 229 5.33 3.02 -4.23
C ASN A 229 4.75 1.95 -3.29
N ASN A 230 5.34 1.89 -2.09
CA ASN A 230 4.95 0.95 -1.04
C ASN A 230 3.66 1.47 -0.39
N CYS A 231 2.54 0.83 -0.68
CA CYS A 231 1.22 1.22 -0.20
C CYS A 231 0.88 0.53 1.13
N ALA A 232 -0.11 -0.34 1.19
CA ALA A 232 -0.52 -0.97 2.43
C ALA A 232 0.49 -2.02 2.94
N SER A 233 0.30 -2.41 4.19
CA SER A 233 1.17 -3.36 4.88
C SER A 233 0.41 -4.37 5.71
N SER A 234 1.12 -5.39 6.17
CA SER A 234 0.66 -6.27 7.24
C SER A 234 1.81 -6.84 8.05
N GLN A 235 1.47 -7.34 9.25
CA GLN A 235 2.37 -8.10 10.08
C GLN A 235 2.17 -9.59 9.88
N THR A 236 3.27 -10.32 9.70
CA THR A 236 3.21 -11.79 9.63
C THR A 236 3.14 -12.42 11.01
N PRO A 237 2.57 -13.64 11.15
CA PRO A 237 2.60 -14.39 12.39
C PRO A 237 4.00 -14.74 12.90
N TRP A 238 5.01 -14.69 12.05
CA TRP A 238 6.43 -14.92 12.42
C TRP A 238 7.22 -13.64 12.67
N GLY A 239 6.56 -12.48 12.69
CA GLY A 239 7.12 -11.22 13.16
C GLY A 239 7.86 -10.39 12.11
N THR A 240 7.58 -10.59 10.82
CA THR A 240 8.06 -9.73 9.75
C THR A 240 6.99 -8.76 9.26
N TYR A 241 7.42 -7.72 8.54
CA TYR A 241 6.61 -6.72 7.88
C TYR A 241 6.50 -7.03 6.39
N LEU A 242 5.29 -7.08 5.87
CA LEU A 242 5.01 -7.18 4.43
C LEU A 242 4.51 -5.84 3.90
N SER A 243 4.97 -5.46 2.72
CA SER A 243 4.55 -4.25 2.03
C SER A 243 4.37 -4.53 0.54
N GLY A 244 3.33 -3.96 -0.07
CA GLY A 244 3.05 -4.06 -1.50
C GLY A 244 3.75 -2.97 -2.30
N GLU A 245 4.35 -3.31 -3.44
CA GLU A 245 4.76 -2.34 -4.46
C GLU A 245 3.58 -2.13 -5.43
N GLU A 246 2.96 -0.95 -5.40
CA GLU A 246 1.69 -0.69 -6.09
C GLU A 246 1.88 -0.03 -7.46
N ASN A 247 1.97 1.28 -7.55
CA ASN A 247 1.97 2.05 -8.81
C ASN A 247 3.34 2.16 -9.49
N TRP A 248 4.20 1.16 -9.31
CA TRP A 248 5.60 1.12 -9.73
C TRP A 248 5.83 1.39 -11.23
N MET A 249 4.89 1.03 -12.11
CA MET A 249 5.06 1.23 -13.56
C MET A 249 5.17 2.71 -13.94
N GLY A 250 4.53 3.61 -13.20
CA GLY A 250 4.53 5.05 -13.45
C GLY A 250 5.90 5.73 -13.34
N TYR A 251 6.88 5.08 -12.73
CA TYR A 251 8.23 5.63 -12.55
C TYR A 251 9.15 5.41 -13.76
N PHE A 252 8.78 4.50 -14.68
CA PHE A 252 9.60 4.10 -15.81
C PHE A 252 9.19 4.82 -17.10
N GLY A 253 10.19 5.31 -17.85
CA GLY A 253 10.01 5.81 -19.21
C GLY A 253 10.40 4.75 -20.24
N HIS A 254 9.50 4.43 -21.17
CA HIS A 254 9.71 3.40 -22.19
C HIS A 254 10.03 4.01 -23.56
N GLY A 255 10.00 5.34 -23.70
CA GLY A 255 10.11 5.99 -24.99
C GLY A 255 9.04 5.44 -25.94
N ASP A 256 9.46 5.14 -27.16
CA ASP A 256 8.62 4.53 -28.18
C ASP A 256 8.83 3.00 -28.28
N LYS A 257 9.58 2.40 -27.33
CA LYS A 257 9.92 0.97 -27.32
C LYS A 257 9.07 0.24 -26.28
N THR A 258 7.91 -0.25 -26.66
CA THR A 258 7.04 -1.06 -25.79
C THR A 258 6.59 -2.32 -26.50
N ASP A 259 6.70 -3.46 -25.83
CA ASP A 259 6.12 -4.72 -26.27
C ASP A 259 4.71 -4.95 -25.67
N ALA A 260 4.10 -6.08 -25.99
CA ALA A 260 2.76 -6.44 -25.50
C ALA A 260 2.73 -6.63 -23.98
N HIS A 261 3.82 -7.18 -23.38
CA HIS A 261 3.95 -7.36 -21.94
C HIS A 261 3.98 -6.00 -21.22
N GLN A 262 4.85 -5.11 -21.64
CA GLN A 262 4.98 -3.76 -21.06
C GLN A 262 3.68 -2.94 -21.22
N LYS A 263 3.02 -3.02 -22.40
CA LYS A 263 1.70 -2.38 -22.64
C LYS A 263 0.62 -2.91 -21.71
N ARG A 264 0.62 -4.23 -21.42
CA ARG A 264 -0.37 -4.82 -20.50
C ARG A 264 -0.20 -4.28 -19.06
N TRP A 265 1.01 -3.86 -18.69
CA TRP A 265 1.30 -3.22 -17.40
C TRP A 265 1.09 -1.70 -17.40
N GLY A 266 0.69 -1.10 -18.51
CA GLY A 266 0.45 0.34 -18.59
C GLY A 266 1.71 1.17 -18.82
N ALA A 267 2.70 0.61 -19.55
CA ALA A 267 3.93 1.30 -19.91
C ALA A 267 3.66 2.67 -20.54
N ARG A 268 4.37 3.68 -20.08
CA ARG A 268 4.28 5.08 -20.55
C ARG A 268 5.51 5.48 -21.34
N LYS A 269 5.37 6.50 -22.19
CA LYS A 269 6.51 7.06 -22.95
C LYS A 269 7.54 7.67 -21.99
N ASP A 270 7.09 8.50 -21.07
CA ASP A 270 7.91 9.18 -20.06
C ASP A 270 7.47 8.78 -18.65
N GLY A 271 8.41 8.65 -17.73
CA GLY A 271 8.14 8.43 -16.32
C GLY A 271 7.53 9.68 -15.67
N ALA A 272 6.51 9.51 -14.81
CA ALA A 272 5.79 10.62 -14.19
C ALA A 272 6.70 11.52 -13.32
N TYR A 273 7.69 10.93 -12.65
CA TYR A 273 8.66 11.66 -11.83
C TYR A 273 9.91 12.10 -12.58
N ARG A 274 10.00 11.84 -13.88
CA ARG A 274 11.18 12.13 -14.71
C ARG A 274 12.46 11.44 -14.24
N TRP A 275 12.36 10.35 -13.45
CA TRP A 275 13.53 9.59 -13.01
C TRP A 275 14.27 8.97 -14.21
N ASP A 276 13.53 8.56 -15.22
CA ASP A 276 14.03 8.03 -16.49
C ASP A 276 14.98 8.98 -17.25
N LYS A 277 14.94 10.27 -16.94
CA LYS A 277 15.81 11.28 -17.58
C LYS A 277 17.17 11.45 -16.86
N PHE A 278 17.26 11.01 -15.58
CA PHE A 278 18.43 11.27 -14.72
C PHE A 278 18.98 10.02 -14.06
N ASP A 279 18.24 8.94 -13.99
CA ASP A 279 18.70 7.62 -13.53
C ASP A 279 18.44 6.58 -14.63
N PRO A 280 19.53 6.04 -15.26
CA PRO A 280 19.40 5.09 -16.36
C PRO A 280 18.60 3.83 -16.04
N ARG A 281 18.47 3.44 -14.77
CA ARG A 281 17.65 2.29 -14.37
C ARG A 281 16.19 2.46 -14.75
N PHE A 282 15.68 3.69 -14.70
CA PHE A 282 14.28 4.02 -15.01
C PHE A 282 14.03 4.28 -16.50
N ASP A 283 15.08 4.32 -17.32
CA ASP A 283 14.98 4.30 -18.79
C ASP A 283 14.74 2.86 -19.28
N ALA A 284 13.47 2.45 -19.24
CA ALA A 284 13.05 1.11 -19.67
C ALA A 284 13.18 0.89 -21.19
N ALA A 285 13.34 1.95 -21.99
CA ALA A 285 13.66 1.81 -23.41
C ALA A 285 15.03 1.17 -23.63
N ASN A 286 15.97 1.39 -22.72
CA ASN A 286 17.32 0.85 -22.76
C ASN A 286 17.55 -0.25 -21.70
N ASN A 287 16.72 -0.32 -20.67
CA ASN A 287 16.73 -1.34 -19.61
C ASN A 287 15.36 -2.04 -19.50
N PRO A 288 14.91 -2.81 -20.52
CA PRO A 288 13.53 -3.28 -20.62
C PRO A 288 13.12 -4.28 -19.52
N ASN A 289 14.08 -4.92 -18.85
CA ASN A 289 13.82 -5.84 -17.75
C ASN A 289 13.75 -5.15 -16.37
N GLU A 290 14.25 -3.92 -16.22
CA GLU A 290 14.23 -3.26 -14.91
C GLU A 290 12.81 -3.10 -14.34
N PRO A 291 11.76 -2.75 -15.12
CA PRO A 291 10.39 -2.71 -14.60
C PRO A 291 9.88 -4.06 -14.05
N ASN A 292 10.40 -5.20 -14.55
CA ASN A 292 10.00 -6.53 -14.05
C ASN A 292 10.48 -6.82 -12.64
N ARG A 293 11.42 -6.04 -12.14
CA ARG A 293 12.05 -6.18 -10.83
C ARG A 293 11.24 -5.48 -9.72
N PHE A 294 10.12 -4.84 -10.09
CA PHE A 294 9.18 -4.14 -9.22
C PHE A 294 7.76 -4.68 -9.41
N GLY A 295 6.86 -4.35 -8.48
CA GLY A 295 5.51 -4.89 -8.42
C GLY A 295 5.46 -6.19 -7.62
N TRP A 296 6.31 -6.33 -6.62
CA TRP A 296 6.38 -7.49 -5.74
C TRP A 296 5.92 -7.13 -4.32
N VAL A 297 5.55 -8.14 -3.55
CA VAL A 297 5.47 -7.98 -2.09
C VAL A 297 6.89 -8.04 -1.54
N VAL A 298 7.24 -7.05 -0.72
CA VAL A 298 8.53 -7.03 -0.01
C VAL A 298 8.34 -7.44 1.44
N GLU A 299 9.33 -8.17 1.97
CA GLU A 299 9.36 -8.63 3.37
C GLU A 299 10.58 -8.08 4.07
N VAL A 300 10.37 -7.50 5.26
CA VAL A 300 11.39 -6.91 6.10
C VAL A 300 11.31 -7.51 7.50
N ASP A 301 12.43 -7.91 8.10
CA ASP A 301 12.51 -8.22 9.52
C ASP A 301 12.86 -6.93 10.29
N PRO A 302 11.91 -6.31 11.01
CA PRO A 302 12.17 -5.08 11.74
C PRO A 302 13.04 -5.32 12.98
N MET A 303 13.06 -6.55 13.52
CA MET A 303 13.80 -6.89 14.74
C MET A 303 15.29 -7.17 14.51
N ASP A 304 15.68 -7.51 13.29
CA ASP A 304 17.08 -7.73 12.93
C ASP A 304 17.64 -6.58 12.07
N PRO A 305 18.39 -5.62 12.65
CA PRO A 305 18.98 -4.51 11.91
C PRO A 305 19.96 -4.93 10.81
N ALA A 306 20.50 -6.13 10.85
CA ALA A 306 21.45 -6.66 9.86
C ALA A 306 20.76 -7.46 8.74
N SER A 307 19.45 -7.70 8.84
CA SER A 307 18.72 -8.46 7.83
C SER A 307 18.65 -7.73 6.49
N THR A 308 18.81 -8.49 5.40
CA THR A 308 18.54 -8.00 4.04
C THR A 308 17.06 -8.19 3.72
N PRO A 309 16.35 -7.15 3.23
CA PRO A 309 14.96 -7.27 2.83
C PRO A 309 14.82 -8.14 1.57
N VAL A 310 13.65 -8.72 1.37
CA VAL A 310 13.38 -9.72 0.32
C VAL A 310 12.19 -9.32 -0.53
N LYS A 311 12.29 -9.48 -1.85
CA LYS A 311 11.15 -9.45 -2.79
C LYS A 311 10.63 -10.87 -3.00
N ARG A 312 9.37 -11.12 -2.66
CA ARG A 312 8.72 -12.45 -2.61
C ARG A 312 8.01 -12.79 -3.92
N THR A 313 8.73 -13.36 -4.88
CA THR A 313 8.19 -13.56 -6.23
C THR A 313 7.11 -14.66 -6.34
N ALA A 314 7.02 -15.56 -5.36
CA ALA A 314 5.94 -16.57 -5.36
C ALA A 314 4.54 -15.98 -5.12
N LEU A 315 4.46 -14.73 -4.61
CA LEU A 315 3.21 -14.01 -4.44
C LEU A 315 2.70 -13.36 -5.75
N GLY A 316 3.46 -13.50 -6.85
CA GLY A 316 3.13 -12.92 -8.14
C GLY A 316 3.49 -11.45 -8.25
N ARG A 317 3.60 -10.94 -9.48
CA ARG A 317 3.83 -9.54 -9.78
C ARG A 317 2.49 -8.85 -10.03
N ALA A 318 2.25 -7.74 -9.35
CA ALA A 318 1.01 -6.98 -9.45
C ALA A 318 1.26 -5.49 -9.11
N ALA A 319 0.23 -4.65 -9.24
CA ALA A 319 0.17 -3.39 -8.53
C ALA A 319 -0.38 -3.71 -7.12
N HIS A 320 0.50 -4.28 -6.27
CA HIS A 320 0.09 -4.75 -4.96
C HIS A 320 -0.29 -3.59 -4.06
N GLU A 321 -1.57 -3.47 -3.75
CA GLU A 321 -2.01 -2.59 -2.66
C GLU A 321 -1.31 -3.00 -1.37
N GLY A 322 -1.46 -4.25 -0.98
CA GLY A 322 -0.78 -4.84 0.17
C GLY A 322 -0.88 -6.36 0.17
N ALA A 323 -0.52 -6.98 1.30
CA ALA A 323 -0.52 -8.42 1.46
C ALA A 323 -0.92 -8.78 2.90
N TRP A 324 -2.03 -9.49 3.09
CA TRP A 324 -2.61 -9.82 4.41
C TRP A 324 -2.55 -11.32 4.68
N VAL A 325 -2.08 -11.70 5.87
CA VAL A 325 -1.76 -13.08 6.20
C VAL A 325 -2.84 -13.71 7.08
N ALA A 326 -3.39 -14.84 6.59
CA ALA A 326 -4.15 -15.81 7.37
C ALA A 326 -3.29 -17.06 7.61
N VAL A 327 -3.75 -17.92 8.52
CA VAL A 327 -3.11 -19.20 8.82
C VAL A 327 -4.17 -20.29 8.74
N THR A 328 -3.88 -21.34 7.97
CA THR A 328 -4.74 -22.54 7.92
C THR A 328 -4.71 -23.31 9.21
N LYS A 329 -5.72 -24.14 9.46
CA LYS A 329 -5.81 -25.01 10.63
C LYS A 329 -4.61 -25.97 10.77
N ASP A 330 -4.01 -26.34 9.63
CA ASP A 330 -2.82 -27.21 9.60
C ASP A 330 -1.50 -26.42 9.72
N GLY A 331 -1.55 -25.07 9.80
CA GLY A 331 -0.40 -24.20 10.08
C GLY A 331 0.30 -23.61 8.86
N ARG A 332 -0.26 -23.69 7.64
CA ARG A 332 0.30 -23.03 6.46
C ARG A 332 -0.07 -21.55 6.41
N ALA A 333 0.79 -20.74 5.82
CA ALA A 333 0.51 -19.33 5.56
C ALA A 333 -0.35 -19.19 4.30
N VAL A 334 -1.36 -18.32 4.40
CA VAL A 334 -2.17 -17.87 3.27
C VAL A 334 -2.04 -16.36 3.17
N VAL A 335 -1.70 -15.84 1.99
CA VAL A 335 -1.54 -14.40 1.77
C VAL A 335 -2.55 -13.96 0.73
N TYR A 336 -3.41 -13.02 1.10
CA TYR A 336 -4.34 -12.36 0.18
C TYR A 336 -3.78 -11.02 -0.26
N SER A 337 -4.00 -10.64 -1.53
CA SER A 337 -3.56 -9.36 -2.08
C SER A 337 -4.57 -8.81 -3.07
N GLY A 338 -4.85 -7.51 -2.97
CA GLY A 338 -5.56 -6.73 -3.98
C GLY A 338 -4.58 -6.14 -4.99
N GLU A 339 -4.98 -6.05 -6.24
CA GLU A 339 -4.24 -5.34 -7.27
C GLU A 339 -4.98 -4.05 -7.62
N ASP A 340 -4.50 -2.90 -7.08
CA ASP A 340 -5.15 -1.61 -7.30
C ASP A 340 -4.91 -1.07 -8.71
N ALA A 341 -5.72 -1.60 -9.61
CA ALA A 341 -5.88 -1.03 -10.93
C ALA A 341 -7.26 -1.40 -11.49
N ARG A 342 -7.80 -0.55 -12.36
CA ARG A 342 -9.09 -0.81 -13.00
C ARG A 342 -9.04 -2.09 -13.81
N PHE A 343 -10.00 -3.02 -13.51
CA PHE A 343 -10.13 -4.30 -14.23
C PHE A 343 -9.03 -5.32 -13.91
N GLU A 344 -8.31 -5.15 -12.79
CA GLU A 344 -7.33 -6.12 -12.31
C GLU A 344 -7.90 -7.01 -11.20
N TYR A 345 -7.08 -7.74 -10.45
CA TYR A 345 -7.47 -8.99 -9.85
C TYR A 345 -7.28 -9.02 -8.33
N ILE A 346 -7.91 -10.00 -7.70
CA ILE A 346 -7.66 -10.40 -6.32
C ILE A 346 -6.90 -11.71 -6.34
N TYR A 347 -5.80 -11.79 -5.61
CA TYR A 347 -4.92 -12.93 -5.53
C TYR A 347 -4.93 -13.58 -4.14
N ARG A 348 -4.60 -14.87 -4.10
CA ARG A 348 -4.35 -15.62 -2.89
C ARG A 348 -3.15 -16.54 -3.10
N PHE A 349 -2.16 -16.44 -2.22
CA PHE A 349 -1.05 -17.38 -2.14
C PHE A 349 -1.25 -18.34 -0.98
N VAL A 350 -0.91 -19.62 -1.16
CA VAL A 350 -0.91 -20.64 -0.10
C VAL A 350 0.49 -21.23 -0.04
N SER A 351 1.16 -21.13 1.11
CA SER A 351 2.49 -21.71 1.29
C SER A 351 2.47 -23.24 1.20
N ARG A 352 3.55 -23.81 0.66
CA ARG A 352 3.76 -25.27 0.65
C ARG A 352 4.01 -25.79 2.07
N ASP A 353 4.86 -25.08 2.80
CA ASP A 353 5.34 -25.46 4.11
C ASP A 353 4.55 -24.76 5.22
N LYS A 354 4.63 -25.32 6.42
CA LYS A 354 3.94 -24.78 7.61
C LYS A 354 4.82 -23.76 8.32
N ILE A 355 4.19 -22.83 9.02
CA ILE A 355 4.87 -21.92 9.93
C ILE A 355 5.54 -22.73 11.03
N THR A 356 6.82 -22.47 11.25
CA THR A 356 7.61 -23.14 12.29
C THR A 356 7.90 -22.19 13.46
N PRO A 357 7.99 -22.70 14.70
CA PRO A 357 8.48 -21.90 15.82
C PRO A 357 9.90 -21.36 15.56
N GLY A 358 10.19 -20.15 16.04
CA GLY A 358 11.51 -19.52 15.87
C GLY A 358 11.51 -18.20 15.12
N GLY A 359 10.31 -17.63 14.87
CA GLY A 359 10.15 -16.28 14.32
C GLY A 359 10.62 -16.13 12.89
N ALA A 360 11.04 -14.91 12.52
CA ALA A 360 11.43 -14.56 11.16
C ALA A 360 12.53 -15.47 10.58
N LYS A 361 13.55 -15.78 11.39
CA LYS A 361 14.68 -16.61 10.96
C LYS A 361 14.28 -18.02 10.55
N ALA A 362 13.36 -18.65 11.29
CA ALA A 362 12.90 -20.01 11.00
C ALA A 362 11.97 -20.08 9.78
N ASN A 363 11.31 -18.98 9.45
CA ASN A 363 10.30 -18.89 8.39
C ASN A 363 10.76 -18.05 7.17
N ARG A 364 12.06 -17.78 7.08
CA ARG A 364 12.64 -16.88 6.07
C ARG A 364 12.42 -17.29 4.61
N GLU A 365 12.06 -18.54 4.33
CA GLU A 365 11.81 -19.08 2.99
C GLU A 365 10.33 -19.50 2.81
N LEU A 366 9.49 -19.27 3.81
CA LEU A 366 8.10 -19.74 3.82
C LEU A 366 7.27 -19.18 2.66
N LEU A 367 7.52 -17.94 2.27
CA LEU A 367 6.83 -17.26 1.17
C LEU A 367 7.51 -17.45 -0.21
N ASP A 368 8.52 -18.32 -0.30
CA ASP A 368 9.20 -18.63 -1.58
C ASP A 368 8.58 -19.84 -2.28
N HIS A 369 7.88 -20.67 -1.53
CA HIS A 369 7.36 -21.96 -1.98
C HIS A 369 5.87 -22.08 -1.68
N GLY A 370 5.08 -22.24 -2.73
CA GLY A 370 3.63 -22.35 -2.61
C GLY A 370 2.95 -22.16 -3.95
N THR A 371 1.64 -21.97 -3.91
CA THR A 371 0.83 -21.75 -5.11
C THR A 371 0.10 -20.42 -5.00
N LEU A 372 0.24 -19.61 -6.04
CA LEU A 372 -0.56 -18.41 -6.25
C LEU A 372 -1.85 -18.77 -6.99
N TYR A 373 -2.94 -18.16 -6.59
CA TYR A 373 -4.25 -18.29 -7.20
C TYR A 373 -4.82 -16.91 -7.53
N VAL A 374 -5.69 -16.85 -8.53
CA VAL A 374 -6.51 -15.68 -8.85
C VAL A 374 -7.99 -15.99 -8.64
N ALA A 375 -8.75 -15.00 -8.18
CA ALA A 375 -10.17 -15.17 -7.86
C ALA A 375 -11.05 -15.11 -9.11
N ARG A 376 -12.07 -16.01 -9.18
CA ARG A 376 -13.24 -15.86 -10.03
C ARG A 376 -14.49 -15.81 -9.18
N PHE A 377 -15.31 -14.79 -9.36
CA PHE A 377 -16.59 -14.58 -8.68
C PHE A 377 -17.72 -14.92 -9.63
N ASP A 378 -18.54 -15.91 -9.30
CA ASP A 378 -19.66 -16.36 -10.12
C ASP A 378 -20.98 -15.71 -9.65
N ALA A 379 -21.96 -15.58 -10.55
CA ALA A 379 -23.20 -14.83 -10.30
C ALA A 379 -24.13 -15.45 -9.24
N ASP A 380 -23.92 -16.72 -8.92
CA ASP A 380 -24.69 -17.46 -7.90
C ASP A 380 -24.21 -17.24 -6.46
N GLY A 381 -23.24 -16.33 -6.25
CA GLY A 381 -22.63 -16.09 -4.93
C GLY A 381 -21.55 -17.09 -4.55
N ARG A 382 -21.11 -17.92 -5.49
CA ARG A 382 -19.96 -18.82 -5.37
C ARG A 382 -18.74 -18.20 -6.05
N GLY A 383 -17.57 -18.69 -5.71
CA GLY A 383 -16.33 -18.31 -6.37
C GLY A 383 -15.31 -19.43 -6.31
N GLN A 384 -14.26 -19.28 -7.09
CA GLN A 384 -13.19 -20.26 -7.23
C GLN A 384 -11.83 -19.58 -7.22
N TRP A 385 -10.86 -20.25 -6.63
CA TRP A 385 -9.46 -19.92 -6.71
C TRP A 385 -8.79 -20.71 -7.84
N MET A 386 -8.41 -20.03 -8.90
CA MET A 386 -7.78 -20.63 -10.07
C MET A 386 -6.26 -20.57 -9.94
N PRO A 387 -5.55 -21.73 -9.96
CA PRO A 387 -4.11 -21.76 -9.74
C PRO A 387 -3.32 -21.16 -10.90
N LEU A 388 -2.36 -20.28 -10.58
CA LEU A 388 -1.40 -19.73 -11.54
C LEU A 388 -0.16 -20.65 -11.59
N VAL A 389 -0.33 -21.82 -12.19
CA VAL A 389 0.70 -22.86 -12.25
C VAL A 389 1.05 -23.18 -13.70
N HIS A 390 2.34 -23.08 -14.04
CA HIS A 390 2.83 -23.44 -15.36
C HIS A 390 2.47 -24.89 -15.72
N GLY A 391 2.05 -25.11 -16.97
CA GLY A 391 1.60 -26.40 -17.47
C GLY A 391 0.14 -26.74 -17.16
N GLN A 392 -0.60 -25.91 -16.41
CA GLN A 392 -2.00 -26.12 -16.12
C GLN A 392 -2.91 -25.20 -16.95
N GLY A 393 -3.97 -25.76 -17.52
CA GLY A 393 -4.95 -25.02 -18.32
C GLY A 393 -4.31 -24.22 -19.45
N ALA A 394 -4.56 -22.92 -19.48
CA ALA A 394 -4.00 -22.01 -20.49
C ALA A 394 -2.56 -21.57 -20.21
N LEU A 395 -1.97 -21.90 -19.07
CA LEU A 395 -0.65 -21.39 -18.65
C LEU A 395 0.50 -22.29 -19.15
N THR A 396 0.69 -22.33 -20.47
CA THR A 396 1.65 -23.20 -21.15
C THR A 396 2.62 -22.40 -22.01
N ALA A 397 3.75 -23.00 -22.38
CA ALA A 397 4.71 -22.41 -23.30
C ALA A 397 4.09 -21.99 -24.63
N ALA A 398 3.14 -22.77 -25.16
CA ALA A 398 2.42 -22.44 -26.39
C ALA A 398 1.58 -21.16 -26.29
N ASN A 399 1.19 -20.76 -25.09
CA ASN A 399 0.42 -19.56 -24.82
C ASN A 399 1.30 -18.40 -24.25
N GLY A 400 2.63 -18.53 -24.34
CA GLY A 400 3.57 -17.46 -23.95
C GLY A 400 3.96 -17.49 -22.46
N PHE A 401 3.88 -18.66 -21.81
CA PHE A 401 4.36 -18.91 -20.46
C PHE A 401 5.35 -20.07 -20.49
N ALA A 402 6.67 -19.76 -20.55
CA ALA A 402 7.70 -20.77 -20.72
C ALA A 402 7.95 -21.62 -19.46
N ASP A 403 7.80 -21.00 -18.28
CA ASP A 403 8.00 -21.63 -16.97
C ASP A 403 7.19 -20.93 -15.86
N GLN A 404 7.37 -21.39 -14.61
CA GLN A 404 6.66 -20.83 -13.46
C GLN A 404 7.11 -19.39 -13.14
N GLY A 405 8.37 -19.06 -13.36
CA GLY A 405 8.88 -17.69 -13.16
C GLY A 405 8.17 -16.70 -14.09
N GLU A 406 8.03 -17.09 -15.37
CA GLU A 406 7.33 -16.26 -16.36
C GLU A 406 5.84 -16.11 -16.05
N VAL A 407 5.15 -17.18 -15.57
CA VAL A 407 3.74 -17.08 -15.11
C VAL A 407 3.60 -16.01 -14.04
N LEU A 408 4.51 -15.95 -13.06
CA LEU A 408 4.44 -15.02 -11.94
C LEU A 408 4.88 -13.60 -12.33
N ILE A 409 5.84 -13.42 -13.23
CA ILE A 409 6.19 -12.12 -13.80
C ILE A 409 5.04 -11.55 -14.65
N LYS A 410 4.32 -12.43 -15.32
CA LYS A 410 3.17 -12.11 -16.18
C LYS A 410 1.83 -12.40 -15.49
N ALA A 411 1.71 -12.20 -14.17
CA ALA A 411 0.52 -12.61 -13.42
C ALA A 411 -0.80 -12.00 -13.95
N ARG A 412 -0.79 -10.74 -14.44
CA ARG A 412 -1.95 -10.15 -15.13
C ARG A 412 -2.34 -10.93 -16.38
N GLN A 413 -1.37 -11.24 -17.25
CA GLN A 413 -1.63 -12.00 -18.49
C GLN A 413 -2.07 -13.44 -18.17
N ALA A 414 -1.49 -14.04 -17.12
CA ALA A 414 -1.90 -15.36 -16.65
C ALA A 414 -3.36 -15.36 -16.14
N SER A 415 -3.74 -14.32 -15.39
CA SER A 415 -5.12 -14.12 -14.92
C SER A 415 -6.09 -13.84 -16.07
N ASP A 416 -5.66 -13.06 -17.09
CA ASP A 416 -6.43 -12.87 -18.34
C ASP A 416 -6.68 -14.20 -19.06
N ALA A 417 -5.65 -15.04 -19.17
CA ALA A 417 -5.74 -16.35 -19.84
C ALA A 417 -6.69 -17.31 -19.11
N LEU A 418 -6.76 -17.24 -17.78
CA LEU A 418 -7.69 -18.01 -16.96
C LEU A 418 -9.09 -17.41 -16.88
N LYS A 419 -9.32 -16.21 -17.46
CA LYS A 419 -10.61 -15.49 -17.41
C LYS A 419 -11.08 -15.21 -15.99
N ALA A 420 -10.15 -14.76 -15.13
CA ALA A 420 -10.44 -14.30 -13.79
C ALA A 420 -11.39 -13.09 -13.78
N THR A 421 -12.08 -12.84 -12.67
CA THR A 421 -13.02 -11.71 -12.56
C THR A 421 -12.25 -10.40 -12.48
N LYS A 422 -12.55 -9.50 -13.42
CA LYS A 422 -11.95 -8.16 -13.50
C LYS A 422 -12.66 -7.22 -12.53
N MET A 423 -11.95 -6.76 -11.50
CA MET A 423 -12.49 -6.03 -10.37
C MET A 423 -12.43 -4.50 -10.54
N ASP A 424 -13.14 -3.79 -9.66
CA ASP A 424 -13.19 -2.32 -9.61
C ASP A 424 -12.14 -1.76 -8.64
N ARG A 425 -10.84 -1.95 -8.96
CA ARG A 425 -9.71 -1.51 -8.15
C ARG A 425 -9.72 -2.11 -6.73
N PRO A 426 -9.27 -3.36 -6.59
CA PRO A 426 -9.09 -3.98 -5.27
C PRO A 426 -8.00 -3.25 -4.48
N GLU A 427 -8.39 -2.70 -3.35
CA GLU A 427 -7.54 -1.97 -2.40
C GLU A 427 -7.17 -2.87 -1.21
N TRP A 428 -7.41 -2.40 0.02
CA TRP A 428 -7.09 -3.16 1.22
C TRP A 428 -7.96 -4.39 1.42
N LEU A 429 -7.36 -5.38 2.08
CA LEU A 429 -8.08 -6.52 2.60
C LEU A 429 -8.04 -6.55 4.13
N ALA A 430 -9.06 -7.15 4.73
CA ALA A 430 -9.07 -7.45 6.16
C ALA A 430 -9.61 -8.86 6.39
N ILE A 431 -9.07 -9.53 7.41
CA ILE A 431 -9.43 -10.91 7.74
C ILE A 431 -10.02 -10.92 9.15
N ASP A 432 -11.32 -11.19 9.25
CA ASP A 432 -11.95 -11.47 10.54
C ASP A 432 -11.57 -12.87 11.00
N LYS A 433 -10.58 -12.96 11.87
CA LYS A 433 -10.04 -14.22 12.38
C LYS A 433 -11.07 -14.99 13.22
N SER A 434 -12.09 -14.32 13.76
CA SER A 434 -13.12 -14.95 14.60
C SER A 434 -14.16 -15.70 13.77
N THR A 435 -14.48 -15.18 12.58
CA THR A 435 -15.52 -15.73 11.69
C THR A 435 -14.96 -16.40 10.44
N GLY A 436 -13.72 -16.10 10.07
CA GLY A 436 -13.06 -16.56 8.84
C GLY A 436 -13.54 -15.83 7.57
N TRP A 437 -14.23 -14.68 7.71
CA TRP A 437 -14.54 -13.82 6.57
C TRP A 437 -13.33 -13.00 6.15
N VAL A 438 -13.11 -12.91 4.84
CA VAL A 438 -12.14 -12.00 4.22
C VAL A 438 -12.92 -10.90 3.52
N TYR A 439 -12.49 -9.66 3.70
CA TYR A 439 -13.10 -8.46 3.15
C TYR A 439 -12.11 -7.80 2.19
N CYS A 440 -12.62 -7.21 1.12
CA CYS A 440 -11.82 -6.41 0.18
C CYS A 440 -12.60 -5.16 -0.19
N THR A 441 -11.95 -4.02 -0.06
CA THR A 441 -12.45 -2.75 -0.55
C THR A 441 -12.20 -2.64 -2.05
N LEU A 442 -13.20 -2.18 -2.79
CA LEU A 442 -13.16 -1.90 -4.23
C LEU A 442 -13.47 -0.42 -4.39
N THR A 443 -12.45 0.41 -4.59
CA THR A 443 -12.58 1.84 -4.35
C THR A 443 -13.44 2.56 -5.37
N ASN A 444 -13.29 2.31 -6.64
CA ASN A 444 -14.14 2.83 -7.72
C ASN A 444 -13.71 2.29 -9.09
N ASN A 445 -14.56 2.43 -10.12
CA ASN A 445 -14.19 2.25 -11.51
C ASN A 445 -15.10 3.03 -12.45
N SER A 446 -14.77 4.28 -12.70
CA SER A 446 -15.53 5.15 -13.60
C SER A 446 -15.53 4.71 -15.06
N GLN A 447 -14.69 3.73 -15.44
CA GLN A 447 -14.63 3.18 -16.81
C GLN A 447 -15.42 1.88 -17.00
N ARG A 448 -16.05 1.34 -15.93
CA ARG A 448 -16.84 0.12 -16.08
C ARG A 448 -18.07 0.37 -16.93
N GLY A 449 -18.22 -0.42 -17.99
CA GLY A 449 -19.31 -0.27 -18.96
C GLY A 449 -19.05 0.76 -20.06
N ASP A 450 -17.90 1.42 -20.10
CA ASP A 450 -17.50 2.24 -21.24
C ASP A 450 -17.28 1.39 -22.50
N ASN A 451 -17.33 2.02 -23.67
CA ASN A 451 -17.07 1.37 -24.95
C ASN A 451 -15.71 0.66 -24.93
N ASN A 452 -15.70 -0.62 -25.30
CA ASN A 452 -14.52 -1.49 -25.31
C ASN A 452 -13.91 -1.80 -23.94
N ARG A 453 -14.64 -1.56 -22.84
CA ARG A 453 -14.25 -1.95 -21.48
C ARG A 453 -15.19 -3.04 -20.95
N PRO A 454 -14.78 -3.85 -19.96
CA PRO A 454 -15.66 -4.79 -19.31
C PRO A 454 -16.94 -4.13 -18.78
N GLY A 455 -18.09 -4.76 -19.04
CA GLY A 455 -19.38 -4.34 -18.51
C GLY A 455 -19.55 -4.67 -17.03
N VAL A 456 -20.77 -4.48 -16.52
CA VAL A 456 -21.16 -4.90 -15.18
C VAL A 456 -21.23 -6.41 -15.09
N ASP A 457 -20.94 -6.94 -13.92
CA ASP A 457 -21.09 -8.33 -13.55
C ASP A 457 -21.60 -8.43 -12.09
N ALA A 458 -21.78 -9.65 -11.58
CA ALA A 458 -22.30 -9.84 -10.23
C ALA A 458 -21.41 -9.24 -9.15
N ALA A 459 -20.08 -9.30 -9.30
CA ALA A 459 -19.13 -8.73 -8.33
C ALA A 459 -18.98 -7.21 -8.49
N ASN A 460 -19.26 -6.67 -9.66
CA ASN A 460 -19.12 -5.26 -10.01
C ASN A 460 -20.42 -4.74 -10.65
N PRO A 461 -21.47 -4.48 -9.83
CA PRO A 461 -22.84 -4.34 -10.33
C PRO A 461 -23.17 -2.95 -10.89
N ARG A 462 -22.26 -1.97 -10.81
CA ARG A 462 -22.50 -0.59 -11.27
C ARG A 462 -21.63 -0.20 -12.45
N ALA A 463 -22.26 0.26 -13.53
CA ALA A 463 -21.54 0.97 -14.60
C ALA A 463 -21.09 2.34 -14.07
N ASN A 464 -19.98 2.85 -14.60
CA ASN A 464 -19.38 4.12 -14.16
C ASN A 464 -19.34 4.23 -12.61
N ASN A 465 -18.86 3.19 -11.94
CA ASN A 465 -18.88 3.08 -10.48
C ASN A 465 -18.00 4.14 -9.83
N THR A 466 -18.58 5.25 -9.39
CA THR A 466 -17.85 6.38 -8.81
C THR A 466 -17.65 6.28 -7.30
N MET A 467 -18.37 5.36 -6.63
CA MET A 467 -18.41 5.31 -5.17
C MET A 467 -17.82 4.05 -4.56
N GLY A 468 -17.59 2.98 -5.36
CA GLY A 468 -17.02 1.75 -4.89
C GLY A 468 -17.94 0.87 -4.05
N GLN A 469 -17.42 -0.25 -3.57
CA GLN A 469 -18.11 -1.22 -2.73
C GLN A 469 -17.12 -1.99 -1.86
N ILE A 470 -17.64 -2.72 -0.88
CA ILE A 470 -16.88 -3.70 -0.11
C ILE A 470 -17.47 -5.08 -0.41
N ILE A 471 -16.65 -5.97 -0.95
CA ILE A 471 -16.96 -7.38 -1.17
C ILE A 471 -16.36 -8.20 -0.02
N ARG A 472 -16.99 -9.32 0.30
CA ARG A 472 -16.44 -10.28 1.27
C ARG A 472 -16.71 -11.70 0.84
N TRP A 473 -15.83 -12.60 1.29
CA TRP A 473 -15.97 -14.02 1.04
C TRP A 473 -15.55 -14.87 2.22
N LYS A 474 -16.02 -16.09 2.23
CA LYS A 474 -15.61 -17.11 3.18
C LYS A 474 -15.26 -18.38 2.42
N GLU A 475 -14.07 -18.88 2.70
CA GLU A 475 -13.54 -20.07 2.05
C GLU A 475 -14.33 -21.33 2.40
N ASP A 476 -14.35 -22.29 1.49
CA ASP A 476 -14.91 -23.62 1.73
C ASP A 476 -13.98 -24.40 2.65
N GLY A 477 -14.40 -24.57 3.89
CA GLY A 477 -13.68 -25.36 4.90
C GLY A 477 -12.57 -24.60 5.64
N ASP A 478 -11.51 -24.18 4.95
CA ASP A 478 -10.37 -23.44 5.54
C ASP A 478 -9.82 -22.43 4.52
N PHE A 479 -8.89 -21.56 4.93
CA PHE A 479 -8.28 -20.51 4.09
C PHE A 479 -7.59 -21.02 2.82
N ASP A 480 -7.34 -22.31 2.70
CA ASP A 480 -6.81 -22.97 1.49
C ASP A 480 -7.87 -23.66 0.64
N GLY A 481 -9.16 -23.46 0.92
CA GLY A 481 -10.28 -24.03 0.16
C GLY A 481 -10.19 -23.72 -1.33
N ALA A 482 -10.63 -24.66 -2.20
CA ALA A 482 -10.62 -24.45 -3.65
C ALA A 482 -11.67 -23.45 -4.12
N GLY A 483 -12.74 -23.28 -3.36
CA GLY A 483 -13.85 -22.37 -3.63
C GLY A 483 -14.23 -21.57 -2.40
N PHE A 484 -15.15 -20.63 -2.60
CA PHE A 484 -15.66 -19.77 -1.54
C PHE A 484 -17.11 -19.33 -1.81
N ALA A 485 -17.81 -18.93 -0.76
CA ALA A 485 -19.06 -18.20 -0.86
C ALA A 485 -18.80 -16.72 -0.66
N TRP A 486 -19.46 -15.85 -1.45
CA TRP A 486 -19.22 -14.41 -1.40
C TRP A 486 -20.49 -13.58 -1.49
N ASN A 487 -20.42 -12.34 -1.02
CA ASN A 487 -21.45 -11.31 -1.22
C ASN A 487 -20.86 -9.90 -1.09
N HIS A 488 -21.63 -8.88 -1.42
CA HIS A 488 -21.30 -7.51 -1.07
C HIS A 488 -21.66 -7.27 0.41
N LEU A 489 -20.72 -6.72 1.16
CA LEU A 489 -21.02 -6.16 2.48
C LEU A 489 -21.84 -4.88 2.31
N VAL A 490 -21.39 -4.02 1.39
CA VAL A 490 -22.03 -2.72 1.13
C VAL A 490 -21.68 -2.22 -0.28
N LEU A 491 -22.60 -1.55 -0.91
CA LEU A 491 -22.37 -0.66 -2.04
C LEU A 491 -22.23 0.76 -1.46
N ALA A 492 -21.03 1.35 -1.60
CA ALA A 492 -20.76 2.69 -1.06
C ALA A 492 -21.55 3.77 -1.81
N GLY A 493 -21.79 4.90 -1.15
CA GLY A 493 -22.58 6.00 -1.66
C GLY A 493 -23.91 6.20 -0.93
N ASP A 494 -24.51 7.36 -1.13
CA ASP A 494 -25.79 7.73 -0.52
C ASP A 494 -26.94 6.91 -1.15
N PRO A 495 -27.76 6.19 -0.35
CA PRO A 495 -28.95 5.49 -0.84
C PRO A 495 -29.99 6.43 -1.49
N ALA A 496 -30.00 7.71 -1.11
CA ALA A 496 -30.89 8.72 -1.68
C ALA A 496 -30.35 9.35 -2.97
N ASN A 497 -29.12 9.01 -3.40
CA ASN A 497 -28.54 9.58 -4.60
C ASN A 497 -29.37 9.22 -5.84
N ALA A 498 -29.71 10.23 -6.65
CA ALA A 498 -30.50 10.05 -7.87
C ALA A 498 -29.69 9.36 -9.00
N ARG A 499 -28.37 9.48 -8.99
CA ARG A 499 -27.49 8.89 -10.01
C ARG A 499 -27.17 7.45 -9.67
N ALA A 500 -27.48 6.52 -10.57
CA ALA A 500 -27.33 5.08 -10.37
C ALA A 500 -25.86 4.68 -10.05
N GLU A 501 -24.89 5.33 -10.69
CA GLU A 501 -23.46 5.08 -10.52
C GLU A 501 -22.92 5.51 -9.14
N ALA A 502 -23.63 6.40 -8.44
CA ALA A 502 -23.27 6.90 -7.11
C ALA A 502 -24.24 6.45 -6.01
N LYS A 503 -25.30 5.71 -6.37
CA LYS A 503 -26.30 5.24 -5.41
C LYS A 503 -25.78 4.03 -4.65
N GLY A 504 -25.68 4.14 -3.32
CA GLY A 504 -25.30 3.06 -2.43
C GLY A 504 -26.46 2.39 -1.71
N ASN A 505 -26.13 1.55 -0.72
CA ASN A 505 -27.09 0.90 0.18
C ASN A 505 -26.68 1.00 1.65
N ILE A 506 -25.87 2.00 2.00
CA ILE A 506 -25.35 2.22 3.35
C ILE A 506 -26.49 2.44 4.34
N LYS A 507 -26.39 1.80 5.51
CA LYS A 507 -27.26 2.05 6.68
C LYS A 507 -26.38 2.61 7.79
N GLY A 508 -26.16 3.91 7.82
CA GLY A 508 -25.24 4.59 8.73
C GLY A 508 -24.62 5.81 8.05
N ASP A 509 -23.42 6.19 8.51
CA ASP A 509 -22.69 7.32 7.93
C ASP A 509 -22.29 7.04 6.48
N ILE A 510 -22.55 8.00 5.60
CA ILE A 510 -22.30 7.86 4.16
C ILE A 510 -20.80 7.99 3.88
N PHE A 511 -20.29 7.04 3.11
CA PHE A 511 -18.91 7.07 2.60
C PHE A 511 -18.87 6.67 1.11
N GLY A 512 -17.78 6.96 0.46
CA GLY A 512 -17.48 6.54 -0.91
C GLY A 512 -16.00 6.26 -1.07
N CYS A 513 -15.65 5.56 -2.15
CA CYS A 513 -14.27 5.20 -2.47
C CYS A 513 -13.56 4.53 -1.29
N PRO A 514 -14.10 3.40 -0.74
CA PRO A 514 -13.47 2.72 0.37
C PRO A 514 -12.07 2.25 -0.03
N ASP A 515 -11.12 2.46 0.90
CA ASP A 515 -9.72 2.19 0.74
C ASP A 515 -9.25 1.35 1.94
N GLY A 516 -8.63 1.95 2.98
CA GLY A 516 -8.20 1.22 4.16
C GLY A 516 -9.34 0.55 4.93
N ILE A 517 -9.13 -0.71 5.33
CA ILE A 517 -10.05 -1.50 6.16
C ILE A 517 -9.27 -2.34 7.16
N GLY A 518 -9.76 -2.44 8.39
CA GLY A 518 -9.14 -3.24 9.44
C GLY A 518 -10.13 -3.70 10.50
N PHE A 519 -9.70 -4.64 11.31
CA PHE A 519 -10.38 -5.11 12.53
C PHE A 519 -9.49 -4.85 13.74
N ASP A 520 -10.08 -4.37 14.82
CA ASP A 520 -9.46 -4.21 16.14
C ASP A 520 -9.54 -5.49 16.99
#